data_2d790ded3d27ffdd0ad4f1ea5c991653
#
_entry.id   2d790ded3d27ffdd0ad4f1ea5c991653
#
_cell.length_a   1.000
_cell.length_b   1.000
_cell.length_c   1.000
_cell.angle_alpha   90.00
_cell.angle_beta   90.00
_cell.angle_gamma   90.00
#
_symmetry.space_group_name_H-M   'P 1'
#
loop_
_entity.id
_entity.type
_entity.pdbx_description
1 polymer ?
#
loop_
_entity_poly.entity_id
_entity_poly.type
_entity_poly.pdbx_seq_one_letter_code
_entity_poly.pdbx_strand_id
1 'polypeptide(L)'
;MKKTLSVLLSISIGILFIFSAAAKIYPMEPFEYQFVDIGVATWKTSPYIARMFIGMEFFLGMLLVFNIALRKITLKFAIGLLCAFCIYLTYKIMSDGNTGNCGCFGELVVMTPLQGILKNLVLIVCCVVLYVITEKDYWNTKWKLIVSPVLLITAMCLGFFIYPVDPTFSSTLDTSKVNYTVPLDKMYLKTQKEKPAIDLTKGKHIIAFMSLTCPHCRIAAKKLAIIHKMNPSLPLYLALNGDKSIEKLFFEDTHAQKIPHNLFLGPSDWMSVAGFALPNIMYIENSVC
;
A
#
# COMPACT_ATOMS: atom_id res chain seq x y z
N MET A 1 -1.29 -26.33 32.62
CA MET A 1 -2.02 -25.09 32.23
C MET A 1 -1.13 -24.03 31.61
N LYS A 2 -0.05 -23.52 32.25
CA LYS A 2 0.82 -22.46 31.69
C LYS A 2 1.43 -22.82 30.32
N LYS A 3 1.88 -24.07 30.15
CA LYS A 3 2.47 -24.54 28.87
C LYS A 3 1.47 -24.53 27.73
N THR A 4 0.26 -25.04 27.95
CA THR A 4 -0.80 -25.06 26.93
C THR A 4 -1.22 -23.64 26.53
N LEU A 5 -1.37 -22.75 27.52
CA LEU A 5 -1.69 -21.33 27.30
C LEU A 5 -0.59 -20.63 26.47
N SER A 6 0.69 -20.87 26.80
CA SER A 6 1.83 -20.32 26.06
C SER A 6 1.83 -20.76 24.61
N VAL A 7 1.59 -22.05 24.33
CA VAL A 7 1.55 -22.58 22.96
C VAL A 7 0.37 -22.00 22.18
N LEU A 8 -0.84 -21.98 22.77
CA LEU A 8 -2.01 -21.43 22.12
C LEU A 8 -1.84 -19.94 21.78
N LEU A 9 -1.35 -19.15 22.74
CA LEU A 9 -1.12 -17.72 22.54
C LEU A 9 -0.06 -17.48 21.44
N SER A 10 1.03 -18.26 21.44
CA SER A 10 2.07 -18.17 20.42
C SER A 10 1.54 -18.48 19.03
N ILE A 11 0.75 -19.56 18.89
CA ILE A 11 0.11 -19.93 17.62
C ILE A 11 -0.84 -18.83 17.16
N SER A 12 -1.68 -18.29 18.05
CA SER A 12 -2.63 -17.22 17.69
C SER A 12 -1.92 -15.98 17.18
N ILE A 13 -0.87 -15.51 17.87
CA ILE A 13 -0.06 -14.37 17.42
C ILE A 13 0.63 -14.71 16.08
N GLY A 14 1.18 -15.92 15.94
CA GLY A 14 1.85 -16.36 14.72
C GLY A 14 0.92 -16.38 13.50
N ILE A 15 -0.31 -16.86 13.67
CA ILE A 15 -1.34 -16.84 12.62
C ILE A 15 -1.67 -15.40 12.21
N LEU A 16 -1.76 -14.46 13.17
CA LEU A 16 -1.99 -13.05 12.85
C LEU A 16 -0.84 -12.43 12.04
N PHE A 17 0.42 -12.78 12.34
CA PHE A 17 1.56 -12.34 11.54
C PHE A 17 1.54 -12.92 10.13
N ILE A 18 1.22 -14.22 9.98
CA ILE A 18 1.08 -14.88 8.67
C ILE A 18 -0.05 -14.23 7.86
N PHE A 19 -1.20 -13.99 8.49
CA PHE A 19 -2.33 -13.33 7.84
C PHE A 19 -1.96 -11.89 7.42
N SER A 20 -1.27 -11.14 8.28
CA SER A 20 -0.79 -9.79 7.98
C SER A 20 0.16 -9.76 6.79
N ALA A 21 1.10 -10.71 6.71
CA ALA A 21 1.99 -10.86 5.58
C ALA A 21 1.24 -11.22 4.29
N ALA A 22 0.34 -12.20 4.35
CA ALA A 22 -0.47 -12.65 3.20
C ALA A 22 -1.38 -11.53 2.66
N ALA A 23 -2.00 -10.76 3.54
CA ALA A 23 -2.87 -9.65 3.17
C ALA A 23 -2.15 -8.49 2.46
N LYS A 24 -0.82 -8.38 2.59
CA LYS A 24 0.00 -7.37 1.91
C LYS A 24 0.49 -7.81 0.53
N ILE A 25 0.33 -9.11 0.18
CA ILE A 25 0.81 -9.62 -1.12
C ILE A 25 -0.07 -9.12 -2.26
N TYR A 26 -1.37 -8.96 -2.03
CA TYR A 26 -2.30 -8.58 -3.08
C TYR A 26 -3.35 -7.55 -2.63
N PRO A 27 -3.31 -6.33 -3.20
CA PRO A 27 -2.26 -5.74 -4.05
C PRO A 27 -1.03 -5.34 -3.21
N MET A 28 0.16 -5.50 -3.78
CA MET A 28 1.42 -5.19 -3.09
C MET A 28 1.82 -3.72 -3.24
N GLU A 29 1.42 -3.07 -4.34
CA GLU A 29 1.83 -1.72 -4.72
C GLU A 29 1.59 -0.66 -3.61
N PRO A 30 0.43 -0.63 -2.92
CA PRO A 30 0.21 0.34 -1.84
C PRO A 30 1.22 0.18 -0.69
N PHE A 31 1.67 -1.04 -0.41
CA PHE A 31 2.68 -1.30 0.59
C PHE A 31 4.08 -0.86 0.13
N GLU A 32 4.43 -1.07 -1.15
CA GLU A 32 5.67 -0.57 -1.75
C GLU A 32 5.73 0.97 -1.68
N TYR A 33 4.61 1.65 -1.96
CA TYR A 33 4.56 3.12 -1.97
C TYR A 33 4.83 3.75 -0.60
N GLN A 34 4.52 3.05 0.49
CA GLN A 34 4.79 3.53 1.85
C GLN A 34 6.28 3.76 2.09
N PHE A 35 7.15 2.90 1.55
CA PHE A 35 8.60 3.07 1.68
C PHE A 35 9.15 4.24 0.87
N VAL A 36 8.51 4.56 -0.25
CA VAL A 36 8.85 5.74 -1.06
C VAL A 36 8.38 7.02 -0.38
N ASP A 37 7.16 7.03 0.15
CA ASP A 37 6.56 8.20 0.82
C ASP A 37 7.36 8.67 2.03
N ILE A 38 7.90 7.74 2.82
CA ILE A 38 8.78 8.07 3.96
C ILE A 38 10.25 8.31 3.57
N GLY A 39 10.60 8.21 2.28
CA GLY A 39 11.95 8.45 1.79
C GLY A 39 12.99 7.35 2.10
N VAL A 40 12.56 6.18 2.59
CA VAL A 40 13.45 5.04 2.89
C VAL A 40 13.85 4.29 1.62
N ALA A 41 13.03 4.34 0.60
CA ALA A 41 13.26 3.66 -0.67
C ALA A 41 12.98 4.57 -1.87
N THR A 42 13.56 4.21 -3.01
CA THR A 42 13.20 4.76 -4.32
C THR A 42 12.16 3.89 -5.01
N TRP A 43 11.54 4.38 -6.07
CA TRP A 43 10.59 3.59 -6.89
C TRP A 43 11.20 2.28 -7.43
N LYS A 44 12.53 2.24 -7.63
CA LYS A 44 13.24 1.03 -8.08
C LYS A 44 13.52 0.04 -6.96
N THR A 45 13.76 0.52 -5.73
CA THR A 45 14.16 -0.31 -4.60
C THR A 45 13.00 -0.73 -3.72
N SER A 46 11.91 0.04 -3.70
CA SER A 46 10.73 -0.25 -2.85
C SER A 46 10.11 -1.64 -3.11
N PRO A 47 10.02 -2.15 -4.36
CA PRO A 47 9.50 -3.49 -4.60
C PRO A 47 10.29 -4.59 -3.88
N TYR A 48 11.60 -4.47 -3.84
CA TYR A 48 12.47 -5.44 -3.15
C TYR A 48 12.34 -5.34 -1.63
N ILE A 49 12.35 -4.12 -1.10
CA ILE A 49 12.23 -3.87 0.34
C ILE A 49 10.87 -4.36 0.85
N ALA A 50 9.78 -4.09 0.14
CA ALA A 50 8.44 -4.54 0.53
C ALA A 50 8.37 -6.07 0.62
N ARG A 51 8.91 -6.80 -0.38
CA ARG A 51 8.95 -8.27 -0.37
C ARG A 51 9.78 -8.83 0.77
N MET A 52 10.92 -8.20 1.06
CA MET A 52 11.74 -8.59 2.20
C MET A 52 10.99 -8.40 3.53
N PHE A 53 10.28 -7.28 3.70
CA PHE A 53 9.49 -7.04 4.91
C PHE A 53 8.33 -8.03 5.05
N ILE A 54 7.60 -8.33 3.98
CA ILE A 54 6.55 -9.35 3.97
C ILE A 54 7.12 -10.73 4.30
N GLY A 55 8.25 -11.09 3.69
CA GLY A 55 8.95 -12.35 3.98
C GLY A 55 9.41 -12.44 5.44
N MET A 56 9.93 -11.36 6.00
CA MET A 56 10.34 -11.29 7.40
C MET A 56 9.15 -11.43 8.36
N GLU A 57 8.02 -10.79 8.04
CA GLU A 57 6.77 -10.88 8.82
C GLU A 57 6.19 -12.31 8.77
N PHE A 58 6.19 -12.93 7.60
CA PHE A 58 5.79 -14.32 7.42
C PHE A 58 6.70 -15.28 8.18
N PHE A 59 8.01 -15.12 8.06
CA PHE A 59 9.00 -15.90 8.80
C PHE A 59 8.80 -15.83 10.30
N LEU A 60 8.58 -14.62 10.83
CA LEU A 60 8.31 -14.40 12.23
C LEU A 60 7.03 -15.11 12.69
N GLY A 61 5.98 -15.05 11.87
CA GLY A 61 4.74 -15.79 12.11
C GLY A 61 4.97 -17.31 12.18
N MET A 62 5.77 -17.86 11.28
CA MET A 62 6.14 -19.29 11.28
C MET A 62 6.96 -19.67 12.52
N LEU A 63 7.92 -18.83 12.94
CA LEU A 63 8.68 -19.08 14.17
C LEU A 63 7.78 -19.11 15.42
N LEU A 64 6.75 -18.24 15.46
CA LEU A 64 5.77 -18.21 16.55
C LEU A 64 4.87 -19.45 16.52
N VAL A 65 4.33 -19.83 15.35
CA VAL A 65 3.48 -21.02 15.21
C VAL A 65 4.24 -22.29 15.64
N PHE A 66 5.46 -22.45 15.20
CA PHE A 66 6.30 -23.61 15.56
C PHE A 66 7.01 -23.47 16.91
N ASN A 67 6.83 -22.38 17.64
CA ASN A 67 7.47 -22.13 18.93
C ASN A 67 8.99 -22.25 18.89
N ILE A 68 9.63 -21.80 17.80
CA ILE A 68 11.07 -21.88 17.58
C ILE A 68 11.77 -20.68 18.26
N ALA A 69 12.76 -20.94 19.11
CA ALA A 69 13.58 -19.92 19.80
C ALA A 69 12.73 -18.78 20.44
N LEU A 70 11.55 -19.14 20.96
CA LEU A 70 10.47 -18.24 21.30
C LEU A 70 10.93 -17.08 22.20
N ARG A 71 11.53 -17.40 23.35
CA ARG A 71 11.97 -16.41 24.34
C ARG A 71 13.29 -15.73 23.97
N LYS A 72 14.20 -16.45 23.30
CA LYS A 72 15.56 -15.94 23.01
C LYS A 72 15.59 -14.89 21.93
N ILE A 73 14.87 -15.12 20.83
CA ILE A 73 14.95 -14.31 19.61
C ILE A 73 13.56 -13.87 19.16
N THR A 74 12.63 -14.82 18.95
CA THR A 74 11.38 -14.60 18.22
C THR A 74 10.52 -13.51 18.84
N LEU A 75 10.26 -13.57 20.15
CA LEU A 75 9.44 -12.56 20.83
C LEU A 75 10.09 -11.19 20.88
N LYS A 76 11.42 -11.13 21.06
CA LYS A 76 12.14 -9.84 21.06
C LYS A 76 12.07 -9.19 19.69
N PHE A 77 12.21 -10.00 18.63
CA PHE A 77 12.12 -9.52 17.27
C PHE A 77 10.69 -9.10 16.91
N ALA A 78 9.67 -9.86 17.35
CA ALA A 78 8.26 -9.50 17.19
C ALA A 78 7.93 -8.15 17.83
N ILE A 79 8.35 -7.96 19.09
CA ILE A 79 8.14 -6.70 19.82
C ILE A 79 8.86 -5.55 19.10
N GLY A 80 10.13 -5.76 18.70
CA GLY A 80 10.89 -4.74 17.95
C GLY A 80 10.21 -4.32 16.65
N LEU A 81 9.70 -5.27 15.87
CA LEU A 81 8.99 -5.02 14.62
C LEU A 81 7.68 -4.25 14.89
N LEU A 82 6.89 -4.67 15.88
CA LEU A 82 5.64 -3.99 16.24
C LEU A 82 5.90 -2.55 16.75
N CYS A 83 6.96 -2.34 17.51
CA CYS A 83 7.37 -0.99 17.94
C CYS A 83 7.79 -0.13 16.74
N ALA A 84 8.54 -0.66 15.78
CA ALA A 84 8.91 0.05 14.56
C ALA A 84 7.67 0.46 13.76
N PHE A 85 6.68 -0.42 13.64
CA PHE A 85 5.40 -0.07 13.00
C PHE A 85 4.63 0.99 13.80
N CYS A 86 4.62 0.96 15.12
CA CYS A 86 4.00 2.02 15.93
C CYS A 86 4.65 3.38 15.69
N ILE A 87 5.99 3.43 15.63
CA ILE A 87 6.74 4.66 15.32
C ILE A 87 6.37 5.18 13.94
N TYR A 88 6.36 4.31 12.93
CA TYR A 88 5.95 4.65 11.58
C TYR A 88 4.52 5.23 11.52
N LEU A 89 3.55 4.56 12.16
CA LEU A 89 2.15 5.00 12.15
C LEU A 89 1.96 6.32 12.92
N THR A 90 2.73 6.54 13.99
CA THR A 90 2.73 7.81 14.70
C THR A 90 3.26 8.94 13.82
N TYR A 91 4.36 8.71 13.10
CA TYR A 91 4.87 9.65 12.11
C TYR A 91 3.81 9.96 11.04
N LYS A 92 3.12 8.94 10.51
CA LYS A 92 2.06 9.11 9.51
C LYS A 92 0.90 9.94 10.04
N ILE A 93 0.47 9.75 11.29
CA ILE A 93 -0.57 10.59 11.92
C ILE A 93 -0.13 12.05 12.02
N MET A 94 1.14 12.30 12.33
CA MET A 94 1.67 13.67 12.43
C MET A 94 1.80 14.35 11.06
N SER A 95 2.09 13.60 10.00
CA SER A 95 2.27 14.10 8.63
C SER A 95 0.94 14.30 7.90
N ASP A 96 0.06 13.30 7.93
CA ASP A 96 -1.11 13.21 7.05
C ASP A 96 -2.44 13.16 7.84
N GLY A 97 -2.37 13.14 9.17
CA GLY A 97 -3.54 12.98 10.04
C GLY A 97 -3.94 11.52 10.24
N ASN A 98 -5.00 11.28 11.04
CA ASN A 98 -5.53 9.94 11.29
C ASN A 98 -6.54 9.53 10.21
N THR A 99 -6.14 9.61 8.95
CA THR A 99 -6.97 9.30 7.77
C THR A 99 -6.30 8.27 6.86
N GLY A 100 -7.08 7.64 6.00
CA GLY A 100 -6.59 6.63 5.07
C GLY A 100 -6.29 5.28 5.71
N ASN A 101 -5.76 4.36 4.88
CA ASN A 101 -5.42 3.01 5.30
C ASN A 101 -4.00 2.94 5.87
N CYS A 102 -3.84 2.36 7.06
CA CYS A 102 -2.52 2.15 7.67
C CYS A 102 -1.64 1.12 6.96
N GLY A 103 -2.24 0.29 6.08
CA GLY A 103 -1.54 -0.76 5.34
C GLY A 103 -1.09 -1.97 6.18
N CYS A 104 -1.45 -2.05 7.47
CA CYS A 104 -1.04 -3.16 8.34
C CYS A 104 -1.55 -4.53 7.86
N PHE A 105 -2.73 -4.57 7.25
CA PHE A 105 -3.31 -5.74 6.59
C PHE A 105 -3.55 -5.48 5.09
N GLY A 106 -2.65 -4.75 4.44
CA GLY A 106 -2.79 -4.37 3.04
C GLY A 106 -4.08 -3.62 2.77
N GLU A 107 -4.69 -3.88 1.62
CA GLU A 107 -6.02 -3.34 1.25
C GLU A 107 -7.18 -4.28 1.66
N LEU A 108 -6.86 -5.45 2.21
CA LEU A 108 -7.89 -6.44 2.60
C LEU A 108 -8.69 -5.98 3.82
N VAL A 109 -8.02 -5.35 4.79
CA VAL A 109 -8.66 -4.81 5.99
C VAL A 109 -8.23 -3.35 6.15
N VAL A 110 -9.12 -2.45 5.78
CA VAL A 110 -8.88 -1.01 5.88
C VAL A 110 -8.97 -0.58 7.34
N MET A 111 -7.89 -0.01 7.85
CA MET A 111 -7.77 0.48 9.22
C MET A 111 -7.09 1.84 9.23
N THR A 112 -7.57 2.74 10.09
CA THR A 112 -6.88 4.02 10.30
C THR A 112 -5.53 3.81 11.02
N PRO A 113 -4.57 4.74 10.88
CA PRO A 113 -3.29 4.66 11.58
C PRO A 113 -3.42 4.47 13.10
N LEU A 114 -4.39 5.14 13.75
CA LEU A 114 -4.64 4.98 15.18
C LEU A 114 -5.11 3.56 15.53
N GLN A 115 -6.02 2.99 14.73
CA GLN A 115 -6.47 1.60 14.92
C GLN A 115 -5.29 0.62 14.76
N GLY A 116 -4.39 0.89 13.80
CA GLY A 116 -3.16 0.13 13.61
C GLY A 116 -2.24 0.16 14.84
N ILE A 117 -2.06 1.34 15.45
CA ILE A 117 -1.30 1.50 16.70
C ILE A 117 -1.94 0.70 17.83
N LEU A 118 -3.26 0.85 18.05
CA LEU A 118 -3.96 0.13 19.12
C LEU A 118 -3.81 -1.39 18.97
N LYS A 119 -4.00 -1.91 17.74
CA LYS A 119 -3.77 -3.33 17.43
C LYS A 119 -2.34 -3.75 17.80
N ASN A 120 -1.34 -2.97 17.39
CA ASN A 120 0.07 -3.30 17.66
C ASN A 120 0.38 -3.26 19.16
N LEU A 121 -0.18 -2.31 19.91
CA LEU A 121 -0.02 -2.27 21.38
C LEU A 121 -0.61 -3.51 22.05
N VAL A 122 -1.79 -3.96 21.64
CA VAL A 122 -2.38 -5.20 22.15
C VAL A 122 -1.46 -6.39 21.85
N LEU A 123 -0.93 -6.49 20.62
CA LEU A 123 0.00 -7.56 20.27
C LEU A 123 1.31 -7.50 21.06
N ILE A 124 1.84 -6.31 21.32
CA ILE A 124 3.02 -6.12 22.18
C ILE A 124 2.74 -6.65 23.59
N VAL A 125 1.60 -6.28 24.18
CA VAL A 125 1.19 -6.79 25.51
C VAL A 125 1.10 -8.31 25.49
N CYS A 126 0.45 -8.90 24.48
CA CYS A 126 0.37 -10.36 24.33
C CYS A 126 1.77 -11.01 24.19
N CYS A 127 2.69 -10.41 23.45
CA CYS A 127 4.08 -10.89 23.33
C CYS A 127 4.84 -10.79 24.66
N VAL A 128 4.64 -9.72 25.43
CA VAL A 128 5.25 -9.57 26.76
C VAL A 128 4.69 -10.60 27.74
N VAL A 129 3.37 -10.80 27.76
CA VAL A 129 2.75 -11.86 28.58
C VAL A 129 3.32 -13.22 28.21
N LEU A 130 3.38 -13.51 26.90
CA LEU A 130 3.94 -14.75 26.38
C LEU A 130 5.42 -14.92 26.80
N TYR A 131 6.21 -13.87 26.75
CA TYR A 131 7.61 -13.86 27.20
C TYR A 131 7.75 -14.22 28.68
N VAL A 132 6.85 -13.72 29.54
CA VAL A 132 6.87 -13.98 30.99
C VAL A 132 6.43 -15.42 31.30
N ILE A 133 5.38 -15.94 30.64
CA ILE A 133 4.84 -17.27 30.93
C ILE A 133 5.64 -18.41 30.29
N THR A 134 6.48 -18.13 29.29
CA THR A 134 7.31 -19.14 28.60
C THR A 134 8.57 -19.39 29.41
N GLU A 135 8.70 -20.58 30.00
CA GLU A 135 9.84 -20.95 30.84
C GLU A 135 11.04 -21.46 30.02
N LYS A 136 10.81 -22.27 28.99
CA LYS A 136 11.84 -22.90 28.15
C LYS A 136 11.41 -22.97 26.70
N ASP A 137 12.40 -22.95 25.81
CA ASP A 137 12.19 -23.25 24.38
C ASP A 137 11.88 -24.74 24.19
N TYR A 138 10.84 -25.05 23.42
CA TYR A 138 10.32 -26.41 23.25
C TYR A 138 11.15 -27.27 22.25
N TRP A 139 11.90 -26.63 21.36
CA TRP A 139 12.63 -27.32 20.32
C TRP A 139 14.07 -27.62 20.70
N ASN A 140 14.56 -28.81 20.28
CA ASN A 140 15.98 -29.18 20.40
C ASN A 140 16.84 -28.24 19.53
N THR A 141 18.02 -27.87 20.00
CA THR A 141 18.97 -26.95 19.35
C THR A 141 19.35 -27.39 17.93
N LYS A 142 19.51 -28.70 17.68
CA LYS A 142 19.87 -29.25 16.35
C LYS A 142 18.79 -28.97 15.32
N TRP A 143 17.54 -29.20 15.65
CA TRP A 143 16.40 -28.93 14.75
C TRP A 143 16.22 -27.45 14.46
N LYS A 144 16.46 -26.58 15.45
CA LYS A 144 16.42 -25.12 15.25
C LYS A 144 17.41 -24.65 14.19
N LEU A 145 18.63 -25.21 14.20
CA LEU A 145 19.69 -24.88 13.26
C LEU A 145 19.36 -25.27 11.81
N ILE A 146 18.55 -26.31 11.61
CA ILE A 146 18.16 -26.79 10.27
C ILE A 146 16.89 -26.12 9.79
N VAL A 147 15.84 -26.10 10.63
CA VAL A 147 14.50 -25.63 10.23
C VAL A 147 14.45 -24.11 10.08
N SER A 148 15.13 -23.36 10.93
CA SER A 148 15.07 -21.90 10.91
C SER A 148 15.63 -21.27 9.62
N PRO A 149 16.81 -21.67 9.10
CA PRO A 149 17.31 -21.16 7.82
C PRO A 149 16.42 -21.55 6.63
N VAL A 150 15.88 -22.76 6.62
CA VAL A 150 14.96 -23.21 5.55
C VAL A 150 13.70 -22.36 5.56
N LEU A 151 13.09 -22.14 6.72
CA LEU A 151 11.93 -21.25 6.85
C LEU A 151 12.24 -19.80 6.43
N LEU A 152 13.43 -19.31 6.77
CA LEU A 152 13.87 -17.97 6.37
C LEU A 152 13.97 -17.85 4.85
N ILE A 153 14.67 -18.78 4.20
CA ILE A 153 14.84 -18.77 2.74
C ILE A 153 13.46 -18.88 2.06
N THR A 154 12.63 -19.82 2.51
CA THR A 154 11.28 -20.02 1.95
C THR A 154 10.45 -18.74 2.11
N ALA A 155 10.45 -18.13 3.29
CA ALA A 155 9.69 -16.91 3.57
C ALA A 155 10.18 -15.72 2.72
N MET A 156 11.50 -15.55 2.58
CA MET A 156 12.07 -14.48 1.76
C MET A 156 11.77 -14.67 0.27
N CYS A 157 11.82 -15.91 -0.23
CA CYS A 157 11.53 -16.21 -1.63
C CYS A 157 10.04 -16.12 -1.97
N LEU A 158 9.15 -16.33 -0.98
CA LEU A 158 7.71 -16.40 -1.19
C LEU A 158 7.15 -15.15 -1.86
N GLY A 159 7.51 -13.96 -1.36
CA GLY A 159 7.06 -12.69 -1.90
C GLY A 159 7.50 -12.46 -3.35
N PHE A 160 8.72 -12.89 -3.69
CA PHE A 160 9.25 -12.78 -5.05
C PHE A 160 8.64 -13.80 -6.00
N PHE A 161 8.26 -14.98 -5.50
CA PHE A 161 7.69 -16.05 -6.32
C PHE A 161 6.21 -15.80 -6.60
N ILE A 162 5.44 -15.37 -5.60
CA ILE A 162 3.98 -15.13 -5.75
C ILE A 162 3.72 -13.85 -6.55
N TYR A 163 4.52 -12.80 -6.32
CA TYR A 163 4.35 -11.51 -6.99
C TYR A 163 5.71 -11.04 -7.52
N PRO A 164 6.14 -11.53 -8.70
CA PRO A 164 7.43 -11.18 -9.28
C PRO A 164 7.60 -9.67 -9.42
N VAL A 165 8.82 -9.18 -9.27
CA VAL A 165 9.13 -7.78 -9.62
C VAL A 165 9.15 -7.68 -11.13
N ASP A 166 8.27 -6.86 -11.69
CA ASP A 166 8.28 -6.59 -13.13
C ASP A 166 9.39 -5.59 -13.47
N PRO A 167 10.49 -6.03 -14.11
CA PRO A 167 11.58 -5.13 -14.47
C PRO A 167 11.19 -4.17 -15.60
N THR A 168 10.11 -4.46 -16.32
CA THR A 168 9.67 -3.67 -17.48
C THR A 168 8.84 -2.46 -17.09
N PHE A 169 8.39 -2.37 -15.85
CA PHE A 169 7.61 -1.23 -15.34
C PHE A 169 8.30 0.13 -15.51
N SER A 170 9.60 0.17 -15.71
CA SER A 170 10.37 1.40 -15.95
C SER A 170 10.63 1.71 -17.44
N SER A 171 10.32 0.82 -18.36
CA SER A 171 10.76 0.93 -19.75
C SER A 171 9.66 0.86 -20.82
N THR A 172 8.45 0.48 -20.46
CA THR A 172 7.33 0.46 -21.41
C THR A 172 6.41 1.67 -21.24
N LEU A 173 6.99 2.88 -21.34
CA LEU A 173 6.27 3.90 -22.07
C LEU A 173 6.24 3.40 -23.49
N ASP A 174 5.13 2.83 -23.90
CA ASP A 174 4.87 2.61 -25.31
C ASP A 174 4.74 3.99 -25.96
N THR A 175 5.90 4.52 -26.36
CA THR A 175 6.00 5.74 -27.14
C THR A 175 5.70 5.48 -28.62
N SER A 176 5.07 4.34 -28.95
CA SER A 176 4.52 4.11 -30.26
C SER A 176 3.36 5.11 -30.44
N LYS A 177 3.76 6.30 -30.74
CA LYS A 177 3.16 7.47 -31.38
C LYS A 177 1.72 7.25 -31.83
N VAL A 178 0.83 7.32 -30.90
CA VAL A 178 -0.55 7.60 -31.26
C VAL A 178 -0.69 9.12 -31.12
N ASN A 179 -0.41 9.86 -32.19
CA ASN A 179 -0.84 11.26 -32.31
C ASN A 179 -2.37 11.28 -32.35
N TYR A 180 -2.96 11.19 -31.18
CA TYR A 180 -4.39 11.14 -30.99
C TYR A 180 -4.84 12.43 -30.32
N THR A 181 -5.78 13.13 -30.93
CA THR A 181 -6.37 14.33 -30.34
C THR A 181 -7.42 13.90 -29.32
N VAL A 182 -7.14 14.19 -28.06
CA VAL A 182 -8.06 13.95 -26.96
C VAL A 182 -9.13 15.03 -26.95
N PRO A 183 -10.44 14.71 -27.01
CA PRO A 183 -11.51 15.69 -27.06
C PRO A 183 -11.75 16.37 -25.70
N LEU A 184 -10.74 17.10 -25.19
CA LEU A 184 -10.77 17.78 -23.86
C LEU A 184 -11.81 18.91 -23.79
N ASP A 185 -12.24 19.45 -24.93
CA ASP A 185 -13.33 20.42 -25.02
C ASP A 185 -14.63 19.93 -24.39
N LYS A 186 -14.87 18.61 -24.40
CA LYS A 186 -16.02 18.00 -23.75
C LYS A 186 -16.03 18.19 -22.22
N MET A 187 -14.86 18.39 -21.60
CA MET A 187 -14.73 18.67 -20.17
C MET A 187 -15.26 20.05 -19.79
N TYR A 188 -15.44 20.94 -20.77
CA TYR A 188 -15.89 22.33 -20.58
C TYR A 188 -17.33 22.58 -21.03
N LEU A 189 -18.07 21.55 -21.44
CA LEU A 189 -19.45 21.69 -21.85
C LEU A 189 -20.33 22.29 -20.74
N LYS A 190 -21.37 23.01 -21.13
CA LYS A 190 -22.33 23.61 -20.18
C LYS A 190 -23.11 22.56 -19.37
N THR A 191 -23.18 21.32 -19.87
CA THR A 191 -23.79 20.17 -19.21
C THR A 191 -22.97 19.64 -18.03
N GLN A 192 -21.69 19.96 -17.95
CA GLN A 192 -20.82 19.56 -16.83
C GLN A 192 -21.07 20.48 -15.62
N LYS A 193 -21.37 19.89 -14.47
CA LYS A 193 -21.58 20.62 -13.21
C LYS A 193 -20.29 21.24 -12.67
N GLU A 194 -19.18 20.52 -12.79
CA GLU A 194 -17.86 20.97 -12.38
C GLU A 194 -16.94 21.00 -13.62
N LYS A 195 -16.38 22.16 -13.89
CA LYS A 195 -15.43 22.34 -15.00
C LYS A 195 -14.00 22.40 -14.44
N PRO A 196 -13.01 21.97 -15.23
CA PRO A 196 -11.62 22.21 -14.85
C PRO A 196 -11.38 23.68 -14.54
N ALA A 197 -10.69 23.94 -13.44
CA ALA A 197 -10.30 25.29 -13.05
C ALA A 197 -9.18 25.87 -13.93
N ILE A 198 -8.46 25.02 -14.65
CA ILE A 198 -7.37 25.35 -15.56
C ILE A 198 -7.74 24.94 -16.99
N ASP A 199 -7.17 25.61 -17.99
CA ASP A 199 -7.36 25.27 -19.40
C ASP A 199 -6.47 24.07 -19.78
N LEU A 200 -7.01 22.86 -19.74
CA LEU A 200 -6.32 21.63 -20.06
C LEU A 200 -6.12 21.44 -21.60
N THR A 201 -6.77 22.26 -22.41
CA THR A 201 -6.64 22.17 -23.88
C THR A 201 -5.35 22.76 -24.41
N LYS A 202 -4.65 23.56 -23.58
CA LYS A 202 -3.42 24.27 -23.93
C LYS A 202 -2.29 23.90 -22.99
N GLY A 203 -1.07 23.82 -23.53
CA GLY A 203 0.12 23.52 -22.74
C GLY A 203 0.32 22.05 -22.50
N LYS A 204 1.14 21.72 -21.49
CA LYS A 204 1.55 20.36 -21.14
C LYS A 204 0.85 19.93 -19.86
N HIS A 205 0.18 18.80 -19.89
CA HIS A 205 -0.55 18.24 -18.76
C HIS A 205 -0.35 16.73 -18.67
N ILE A 206 -0.34 16.22 -17.45
CA ILE A 206 -0.48 14.79 -17.17
C ILE A 206 -1.87 14.61 -16.58
N ILE A 207 -2.80 14.13 -17.37
CA ILE A 207 -4.20 13.98 -16.97
C ILE A 207 -4.46 12.51 -16.62
N ALA A 208 -4.91 12.28 -15.39
CA ALA A 208 -5.29 10.96 -14.92
C ALA A 208 -6.81 10.85 -14.83
N PHE A 209 -7.39 10.07 -15.73
CA PHE A 209 -8.81 9.73 -15.74
C PHE A 209 -9.07 8.56 -14.81
N MET A 210 -9.91 8.77 -13.79
CA MET A 210 -10.13 7.82 -12.70
C MET A 210 -11.58 7.75 -12.28
N SER A 211 -12.03 6.56 -11.87
CA SER A 211 -13.31 6.39 -11.19
C SER A 211 -13.12 6.30 -9.68
N LEU A 212 -13.98 6.99 -8.92
CA LEU A 212 -13.95 7.00 -7.45
C LEU A 212 -14.16 5.62 -6.83
N THR A 213 -14.85 4.71 -7.53
CA THR A 213 -15.15 3.35 -7.06
C THR A 213 -14.16 2.30 -7.54
N CYS A 214 -13.28 2.63 -8.49
CA CYS A 214 -12.33 1.70 -9.07
C CYS A 214 -11.14 1.44 -8.13
N PRO A 215 -10.87 0.19 -7.70
CA PRO A 215 -9.74 -0.11 -6.80
C PRO A 215 -8.37 0.24 -7.42
N HIS A 216 -8.17 -0.06 -8.70
CA HIS A 216 -6.91 0.28 -9.41
C HIS A 216 -6.71 1.79 -9.52
N CYS A 217 -7.79 2.56 -9.68
CA CYS A 217 -7.72 4.03 -9.67
C CYS A 217 -7.26 4.57 -8.31
N ARG A 218 -7.73 3.99 -7.22
CA ARG A 218 -7.27 4.36 -5.86
C ARG A 218 -5.79 4.09 -5.67
N ILE A 219 -5.29 2.94 -6.13
CA ILE A 219 -3.86 2.61 -6.09
C ILE A 219 -3.04 3.62 -6.91
N ALA A 220 -3.49 3.93 -8.13
CA ALA A 220 -2.83 4.92 -8.98
C ALA A 220 -2.86 6.33 -8.36
N ALA A 221 -3.99 6.74 -7.77
CA ALA A 221 -4.11 8.02 -7.09
C ALA A 221 -3.16 8.15 -5.89
N LYS A 222 -3.00 7.09 -5.07
CA LYS A 222 -2.00 7.03 -3.99
C LYS A 222 -0.58 7.28 -4.53
N LYS A 223 -0.24 6.62 -5.65
CA LYS A 223 1.06 6.82 -6.30
C LYS A 223 1.24 8.26 -6.79
N LEU A 224 0.24 8.81 -7.47
CA LEU A 224 0.29 10.21 -7.96
C LEU A 224 0.36 11.23 -6.83
N ALA A 225 -0.30 10.97 -5.70
CA ALA A 225 -0.20 11.84 -4.51
C ALA A 225 1.24 11.92 -3.99
N ILE A 226 1.95 10.79 -3.93
CA ILE A 226 3.37 10.75 -3.52
C ILE A 226 4.25 11.45 -4.56
N ILE A 227 4.02 11.21 -5.85
CA ILE A 227 4.77 11.88 -6.94
C ILE A 227 4.57 13.38 -6.86
N HIS A 228 3.34 13.86 -6.66
CA HIS A 228 3.04 15.29 -6.51
C HIS A 228 3.69 15.90 -5.26
N LYS A 229 3.70 15.17 -4.15
CA LYS A 229 4.38 15.57 -2.91
C LYS A 229 5.88 15.74 -3.13
N MET A 230 6.52 14.83 -3.89
CA MET A 230 7.94 14.87 -4.23
C MET A 230 8.28 15.96 -5.26
N ASN A 231 7.39 16.22 -6.21
CA ASN A 231 7.56 17.23 -7.25
C ASN A 231 6.25 17.96 -7.54
N PRO A 232 5.94 19.02 -6.75
CA PRO A 232 4.70 19.79 -6.92
C PRO A 232 4.61 20.57 -8.23
N SER A 233 5.72 20.74 -8.95
CA SER A 233 5.76 21.48 -10.23
C SER A 233 5.27 20.63 -11.42
N LEU A 234 5.07 19.33 -11.26
CA LEU A 234 4.51 18.49 -12.31
C LEU A 234 3.07 18.92 -12.64
N PRO A 235 2.73 19.11 -13.93
CA PRO A 235 1.39 19.53 -14.35
C PRO A 235 0.38 18.36 -14.28
N LEU A 236 0.20 17.81 -13.08
CA LEU A 236 -0.72 16.74 -12.79
C LEU A 236 -2.14 17.27 -12.65
N TYR A 237 -3.10 16.53 -13.20
CA TYR A 237 -4.53 16.81 -13.08
C TYR A 237 -5.33 15.51 -12.93
N LEU A 238 -6.26 15.46 -11.99
CA LEU A 238 -7.15 14.32 -11.83
C LEU A 238 -8.53 14.64 -12.42
N ALA A 239 -8.91 13.92 -13.46
CA ALA A 239 -10.26 13.92 -14.01
C ALA A 239 -11.02 12.75 -13.37
N LEU A 240 -11.93 13.04 -12.45
CA LEU A 240 -12.63 12.05 -11.64
C LEU A 240 -14.05 11.80 -12.15
N ASN A 241 -14.53 10.58 -12.02
CA ASN A 241 -15.91 10.21 -12.30
C ASN A 241 -16.48 9.35 -11.16
N GLY A 242 -17.71 9.61 -10.80
CA GLY A 242 -18.42 8.88 -9.74
C GLY A 242 -19.42 9.74 -8.98
N ASP A 243 -19.96 9.19 -7.90
CA ASP A 243 -20.88 9.90 -7.02
C ASP A 243 -20.10 10.84 -6.08
N LYS A 244 -20.55 12.07 -5.96
CA LYS A 244 -19.95 13.09 -5.09
C LYS A 244 -19.91 12.68 -3.61
N SER A 245 -20.82 11.85 -3.18
CA SER A 245 -20.84 11.32 -1.80
C SER A 245 -19.60 10.48 -1.46
N ILE A 246 -18.96 9.88 -2.47
CA ILE A 246 -17.78 9.01 -2.32
C ILE A 246 -16.46 9.79 -2.45
N GLU A 247 -16.51 11.02 -2.99
CA GLU A 247 -15.32 11.82 -3.25
C GLU A 247 -14.49 12.06 -1.98
N LYS A 248 -15.14 12.39 -0.89
CA LYS A 248 -14.46 12.58 0.40
C LYS A 248 -13.71 11.33 0.84
N LEU A 249 -14.36 10.16 0.77
CA LEU A 249 -13.74 8.87 1.12
C LEU A 249 -12.57 8.53 0.20
N PHE A 250 -12.69 8.83 -1.11
CA PHE A 250 -11.61 8.63 -2.06
C PHE A 250 -10.37 9.44 -1.68
N PHE A 251 -10.52 10.72 -1.34
CA PHE A 251 -9.39 11.57 -0.96
C PHE A 251 -8.83 11.27 0.42
N GLU A 252 -9.66 10.85 1.37
CA GLU A 252 -9.20 10.35 2.67
C GLU A 252 -8.32 9.11 2.54
N ASP A 253 -8.63 8.22 1.59
CA ASP A 253 -7.87 7.01 1.34
C ASP A 253 -6.60 7.27 0.50
N THR A 254 -6.67 8.16 -0.49
CA THR A 254 -5.60 8.35 -1.48
C THR A 254 -4.64 9.49 -1.15
N HIS A 255 -5.02 10.42 -0.28
CA HIS A 255 -4.30 11.67 0.03
C HIS A 255 -3.99 12.54 -1.20
N ALA A 256 -4.77 12.38 -2.30
CA ALA A 256 -4.58 13.06 -3.57
C ALA A 256 -5.28 14.42 -3.70
N GLN A 257 -5.90 14.93 -2.64
CA GLN A 257 -6.71 16.18 -2.63
C GLN A 257 -5.91 17.43 -2.98
N LYS A 258 -4.58 17.41 -2.87
CA LYS A 258 -3.70 18.53 -3.25
C LYS A 258 -3.45 18.63 -4.75
N ILE A 259 -3.73 17.56 -5.50
CA ILE A 259 -3.63 17.57 -6.96
C ILE A 259 -4.86 18.30 -7.52
N PRO A 260 -4.71 19.26 -8.46
CA PRO A 260 -5.84 19.87 -9.12
C PRO A 260 -6.77 18.82 -9.73
N HIS A 261 -8.06 18.92 -9.49
CA HIS A 261 -9.04 17.92 -9.92
C HIS A 261 -10.41 18.52 -10.18
N ASN A 262 -11.25 17.77 -10.86
CA ASN A 262 -12.68 18.00 -10.97
C ASN A 262 -13.44 16.68 -11.08
N LEU A 263 -14.72 16.72 -10.71
CA LEU A 263 -15.61 15.58 -10.75
C LEU A 263 -16.59 15.70 -11.92
N PHE A 264 -16.52 14.75 -12.85
CA PHE A 264 -17.49 14.60 -13.92
C PHE A 264 -18.71 13.81 -13.45
N LEU A 265 -19.88 14.32 -13.73
CA LEU A 265 -21.16 13.75 -13.27
C LEU A 265 -21.94 13.04 -14.40
N GLY A 266 -21.33 12.74 -15.52
CA GLY A 266 -22.01 12.06 -16.62
C GLY A 266 -21.15 10.95 -17.24
N PRO A 267 -21.71 9.74 -17.46
CA PRO A 267 -20.89 8.63 -17.99
C PRO A 267 -20.56 8.74 -19.48
N SER A 268 -21.44 9.28 -20.32
CA SER A 268 -21.28 9.24 -21.78
C SER A 268 -20.14 10.13 -22.28
N ASP A 269 -20.08 11.38 -21.84
CA ASP A 269 -19.06 12.33 -22.26
C ASP A 269 -17.71 11.98 -21.66
N TRP A 270 -17.73 11.54 -20.41
CA TRP A 270 -16.50 11.14 -19.70
C TRP A 270 -15.82 9.94 -20.37
N MET A 271 -16.57 8.88 -20.71
CA MET A 271 -16.00 7.70 -21.40
C MET A 271 -15.41 8.04 -22.77
N SER A 272 -15.98 9.01 -23.49
CA SER A 272 -15.47 9.43 -24.78
C SER A 272 -14.12 10.18 -24.69
N VAL A 273 -13.76 10.72 -23.51
CA VAL A 273 -12.47 11.38 -23.25
C VAL A 273 -11.51 10.41 -22.57
N ALA A 274 -12.00 9.72 -21.53
CA ALA A 274 -11.19 8.85 -20.68
C ALA A 274 -10.87 7.47 -21.28
N GLY A 275 -11.69 7.01 -22.25
CA GLY A 275 -11.63 5.62 -22.71
C GLY A 275 -12.29 4.64 -21.75
N PHE A 276 -12.15 3.35 -22.04
CA PHE A 276 -12.81 2.26 -21.30
C PHE A 276 -11.92 1.61 -20.22
N ALA A 277 -10.59 1.73 -20.36
CA ALA A 277 -9.64 1.16 -19.41
C ALA A 277 -9.24 2.21 -18.35
N LEU A 278 -9.47 1.89 -17.08
CA LEU A 278 -9.14 2.78 -15.97
C LEU A 278 -8.19 2.11 -14.98
N PRO A 279 -7.27 2.87 -14.36
CA PRO A 279 -6.97 4.29 -14.60
C PRO A 279 -6.33 4.51 -15.96
N ASN A 280 -6.67 5.60 -16.65
CA ASN A 280 -6.00 6.02 -17.87
C ASN A 280 -5.21 7.31 -17.58
N ILE A 281 -3.88 7.27 -17.73
CA ILE A 281 -2.98 8.39 -17.45
C ILE A 281 -2.31 8.77 -18.76
N MET A 282 -2.58 9.99 -19.22
CA MET A 282 -2.10 10.51 -20.51
C MET A 282 -1.20 11.72 -20.28
N TYR A 283 -0.07 11.76 -20.97
CA TYR A 283 0.67 13.00 -21.16
C TYR A 283 0.12 13.70 -22.40
N ILE A 284 -0.37 14.90 -22.24
CA ILE A 284 -1.07 15.66 -23.29
C ILE A 284 -0.39 17.00 -23.48
N GLU A 285 -0.10 17.33 -24.73
CA GLU A 285 0.40 18.64 -25.12
C GLU A 285 -0.54 19.26 -26.16
N ASN A 286 -1.21 20.38 -25.82
CA ASN A 286 -2.18 21.06 -26.68
C ASN A 286 -3.28 20.13 -27.23
N SER A 287 -3.89 19.33 -26.33
CA SER A 287 -4.92 18.33 -26.64
C SER A 287 -4.43 17.12 -27.46
N VAL A 288 -3.14 16.95 -27.69
CA VAL A 288 -2.56 15.78 -28.40
C VAL A 288 -1.83 14.89 -27.36
N CYS A 289 -2.15 13.59 -27.39
CA CYS A 289 -1.50 12.58 -26.57
C CYS A 289 -0.34 11.95 -27.31
#